data_b3065e9e1b9febaafb24917afe4abb69
#
_entry.id   b3065e9e1b9febaafb24917afe4abb69
#
_cell.length_a   1.000
_cell.length_b   1.000
_cell.length_c   1.000
_cell.angle_alpha   90.00
_cell.angle_beta   90.00
_cell.angle_gamma   90.00
#
_symmetry.space_group_name_H-M   'P 1'
#
loop_
_entity.id
_entity.type
_entity.pdbx_description
1 polymer ?
#
loop_
_entity_poly.entity_id
_entity_poly.type
_entity_poly.pdbx_seq_one_letter_code
_entity_poly.pdbx_strand_id
1 'polypeptide(L)'
;CLFDREKSLMFTGDHILFDISPNITFWPSVKDSLTDYIVSLDKVRSLNVATALPGHRNCGKITANERIDQLFVHHEKRLAELEQMIREEPGLNGYELAGKMRWKIRSTSWSDFPPAQKWFAYGEALAHLDYLVNHGRVRREVKDGLSAYYADI
;
A
#
# COMPACT_ATOMS: atom_id res chain seq x y z
N CYS A 1 1.47 16.99 -3.87
CA CYS A 1 0.39 17.84 -3.34
C CYS A 1 0.74 19.32 -3.47
N LEU A 2 -0.28 20.16 -3.65
CA LEU A 2 -0.18 21.62 -3.62
C LEU A 2 -1.06 22.14 -2.47
N PHE A 3 -0.51 22.94 -1.56
CA PHE A 3 -1.21 23.40 -0.36
C PHE A 3 -1.30 24.93 -0.33
N ASP A 4 -2.53 25.44 -0.33
CA ASP A 4 -2.86 26.85 -0.06
C ASP A 4 -3.05 27.01 1.45
N ARG A 5 -2.08 27.66 2.10
CA ARG A 5 -2.06 27.88 3.56
C ARG A 5 -3.16 28.83 4.04
N GLU A 6 -3.47 29.86 3.24
CA GLU A 6 -4.47 30.87 3.62
C GLU A 6 -5.89 30.26 3.66
N LYS A 7 -6.19 29.37 2.72
CA LYS A 7 -7.49 28.72 2.60
C LYS A 7 -7.54 27.34 3.28
N SER A 8 -6.42 26.85 3.81
CA SER A 8 -6.26 25.47 4.30
C SER A 8 -6.77 24.43 3.30
N LEU A 9 -6.51 24.67 2.00
CA LEU A 9 -6.97 23.84 0.88
C LEU A 9 -5.79 23.11 0.23
N MET A 10 -5.95 21.83 -0.03
CA MET A 10 -4.90 21.02 -0.65
C MET A 10 -5.41 20.25 -1.87
N PHE A 11 -4.71 20.39 -3.00
CA PHE A 11 -4.81 19.45 -4.14
C PHE A 11 -3.93 18.25 -3.83
N THR A 12 -4.55 17.13 -3.49
CA THR A 12 -3.85 15.92 -3.03
C THR A 12 -3.38 15.03 -4.18
N GLY A 13 -3.91 15.21 -5.40
CA GLY A 13 -3.67 14.27 -6.49
C GLY A 13 -4.06 12.86 -6.06
N ASP A 14 -3.20 11.86 -6.36
CA ASP A 14 -3.42 10.49 -5.95
C ASP A 14 -2.82 10.16 -4.58
N HIS A 15 -2.26 11.14 -3.87
CA HIS A 15 -1.70 10.93 -2.55
C HIS A 15 -2.78 10.58 -1.50
N ILE A 16 -3.93 11.26 -1.55
CA ILE A 16 -5.09 10.97 -0.71
C ILE A 16 -6.32 10.88 -1.59
N LEU A 17 -6.92 9.69 -1.67
CA LEU A 17 -8.15 9.40 -2.39
C LEU A 17 -9.21 8.92 -1.39
N PHE A 18 -10.45 9.37 -1.51
CA PHE A 18 -11.50 9.09 -0.52
C PHE A 18 -12.23 7.77 -0.75
N ASP A 19 -12.48 7.40 -2.01
CA ASP A 19 -13.27 6.21 -2.36
C ASP A 19 -12.41 4.93 -2.50
N ILE A 20 -11.12 5.11 -2.83
CA ILE A 20 -10.18 4.01 -3.06
C ILE A 20 -8.87 4.30 -2.33
N SER A 21 -8.08 3.27 -2.03
CA SER A 21 -6.69 3.44 -1.58
C SER A 21 -5.80 3.76 -2.80
N PRO A 22 -4.85 4.70 -2.67
CA PRO A 22 -3.79 4.86 -3.66
C PRO A 22 -3.01 3.56 -3.84
N ASN A 23 -2.58 3.28 -5.06
CA ASN A 23 -1.69 2.15 -5.32
C ASN A 23 -0.26 2.53 -4.94
N ILE A 24 0.27 1.94 -3.87
CA ILE A 24 1.66 2.08 -3.47
C ILE A 24 2.41 0.89 -4.01
N THR A 25 3.20 1.11 -5.06
CA THR A 25 3.88 0.04 -5.77
C THR A 25 5.38 0.00 -5.47
N PHE A 26 5.97 -1.18 -5.66
CA PHE A 26 7.41 -1.36 -5.64
C PHE A 26 8.09 -0.61 -6.81
N TRP A 27 9.20 0.08 -6.51
CA TRP A 27 10.09 0.69 -7.49
C TRP A 27 11.54 0.30 -7.18
N PRO A 28 12.31 -0.25 -8.13
CA PRO A 28 13.69 -0.69 -7.88
C PRO A 28 14.62 0.41 -7.34
N SER A 29 14.33 1.67 -7.65
CA SER A 29 15.10 2.84 -7.19
C SER A 29 14.66 3.41 -5.84
N VAL A 30 13.57 2.90 -5.25
CA VAL A 30 13.02 3.35 -3.96
C VAL A 30 13.17 2.22 -2.96
N LYS A 31 13.85 2.50 -1.85
CA LYS A 31 14.16 1.49 -0.84
C LYS A 31 12.90 0.95 -0.14
N ASP A 32 11.94 1.81 0.15
CA ASP A 32 10.73 1.48 0.89
C ASP A 32 9.60 2.45 0.54
N SER A 33 8.87 2.15 -0.53
CA SER A 33 7.79 3.01 -1.03
C SER A 33 6.66 3.18 -0.01
N LEU A 34 6.38 2.13 0.80
CA LEU A 34 5.29 2.20 1.78
C LEU A 34 5.67 3.06 2.98
N THR A 35 6.91 2.93 3.50
CA THR A 35 7.41 3.82 4.56
C THR A 35 7.39 5.28 4.10
N ASP A 36 7.87 5.58 2.90
CA ASP A 36 7.87 6.93 2.36
C ASP A 36 6.45 7.49 2.25
N TYR A 37 5.50 6.66 1.83
CA TYR A 37 4.09 7.04 1.75
C TYR A 37 3.49 7.33 3.13
N ILE A 38 3.71 6.45 4.13
CA ILE A 38 3.24 6.62 5.51
C ILE A 38 3.80 7.93 6.12
N VAL A 39 5.10 8.16 5.98
CA VAL A 39 5.76 9.39 6.44
C VAL A 39 5.18 10.63 5.74
N SER A 40 4.87 10.52 4.45
CA SER A 40 4.25 11.61 3.68
C SER A 40 2.81 11.90 4.13
N LEU A 41 2.03 10.88 4.49
CA LEU A 41 0.70 11.05 5.08
C LEU A 41 0.76 11.79 6.42
N ASP A 42 1.70 11.44 7.31
CA ASP A 42 1.90 12.13 8.59
C ASP A 42 2.25 13.61 8.41
N LYS A 43 3.06 13.94 7.40
CA LYS A 43 3.35 15.35 7.06
C LYS A 43 2.08 16.10 6.67
N VAL A 44 1.21 15.49 5.84
CA VAL A 44 -0.06 16.13 5.45
C VAL A 44 -0.99 16.24 6.65
N ARG A 45 -1.06 15.22 7.51
CA ARG A 45 -1.87 15.22 8.74
C ARG A 45 -1.55 16.42 9.62
N SER A 46 -0.27 16.75 9.78
CA SER A 46 0.18 17.89 10.60
C SER A 46 -0.21 19.26 10.05
N LEU A 47 -0.59 19.36 8.78
CA LEU A 47 -1.00 20.62 8.14
C LEU A 47 -2.46 21.00 8.44
N ASN A 48 -3.27 20.09 9.04
CA ASN A 48 -4.69 20.32 9.35
C ASN A 48 -5.48 20.84 8.14
N VAL A 49 -5.41 20.10 7.02
CA VAL A 49 -6.06 20.46 5.76
C VAL A 49 -7.58 20.49 5.95
N ALA A 50 -8.21 21.66 5.75
CA ALA A 50 -9.65 21.82 5.87
C ALA A 50 -10.39 21.24 4.65
N THR A 51 -9.83 21.44 3.45
CA THR A 51 -10.42 20.94 2.19
C THR A 51 -9.36 20.21 1.38
N ALA A 52 -9.58 18.92 1.15
CA ALA A 52 -8.75 18.08 0.29
C ALA A 52 -9.43 17.80 -1.05
N LEU A 53 -8.74 18.09 -2.14
CA LEU A 53 -9.20 17.89 -3.51
C LEU A 53 -8.38 16.77 -4.17
N PRO A 54 -8.94 15.55 -4.29
CA PRO A 54 -8.25 14.40 -4.88
C PRO A 54 -8.18 14.51 -6.42
N GLY A 55 -7.21 13.81 -7.02
CA GLY A 55 -7.06 13.72 -8.46
C GLY A 55 -8.09 12.83 -9.15
N HIS A 56 -8.68 11.89 -8.41
CA HIS A 56 -9.66 10.94 -8.91
C HIS A 56 -10.85 10.79 -7.96
N ARG A 57 -12.03 10.47 -8.53
CA ARG A 57 -13.26 10.18 -7.79
C ARG A 57 -13.81 11.41 -7.07
N ASN A 58 -14.51 11.19 -5.96
CA ASN A 58 -15.21 12.23 -5.23
C ASN A 58 -14.35 12.87 -4.15
N CYS A 59 -14.60 14.13 -3.87
CA CYS A 59 -14.21 14.72 -2.60
C CYS A 59 -15.00 14.01 -1.49
N GLY A 60 -14.32 13.48 -0.48
CA GLY A 60 -14.95 12.71 0.58
C GLY A 60 -15.93 13.51 1.42
N LYS A 61 -16.76 12.78 2.19
CA LYS A 61 -17.63 13.35 3.22
C LYS A 61 -16.94 13.46 4.58
N ILE A 62 -15.70 13.01 4.67
CA ILE A 62 -14.85 13.00 5.86
C ILE A 62 -13.66 13.94 5.66
N THR A 63 -13.02 14.33 6.73
CA THR A 63 -11.82 15.17 6.70
C THR A 63 -10.62 14.44 6.11
N ALA A 64 -9.60 15.18 5.67
CA ALA A 64 -8.33 14.61 5.23
C ALA A 64 -7.68 13.75 6.33
N ASN A 65 -7.72 14.20 7.60
CA ASN A 65 -7.13 13.47 8.73
C ASN A 65 -7.88 12.16 9.01
N GLU A 66 -9.20 12.15 9.01
CA GLU A 66 -9.98 10.91 9.14
C GLU A 66 -9.67 9.93 7.98
N ARG A 67 -9.47 10.45 6.77
CA ARG A 67 -9.06 9.60 5.64
C ARG A 67 -7.66 9.05 5.79
N ILE A 68 -6.71 9.84 6.28
CA ILE A 68 -5.34 9.39 6.57
C ILE A 68 -5.37 8.26 7.61
N ASP A 69 -6.17 8.38 8.68
CA ASP A 69 -6.33 7.30 9.66
C ASP A 69 -6.85 6.01 9.04
N GLN A 70 -7.83 6.11 8.12
CA GLN A 70 -8.33 4.94 7.38
C GLN A 70 -7.26 4.32 6.48
N LEU A 71 -6.38 5.13 5.87
CA LEU A 71 -5.28 4.64 5.03
C LEU A 71 -4.22 3.92 5.88
N PHE A 72 -3.87 4.42 7.06
CA PHE A 72 -2.99 3.71 7.99
C PHE A 72 -3.56 2.35 8.39
N VAL A 73 -4.83 2.31 8.78
CA VAL A 73 -5.52 1.05 9.12
C VAL A 73 -5.58 0.10 7.91
N HIS A 74 -5.76 0.64 6.70
CA HIS A 74 -5.76 -0.17 5.47
C HIS A 74 -4.41 -0.87 5.27
N HIS A 75 -3.31 -0.12 5.31
CA HIS A 75 -1.98 -0.68 5.08
C HIS A 75 -1.58 -1.65 6.19
N GLU A 76 -1.88 -1.36 7.47
CA GLU A 76 -1.60 -2.31 8.55
C GLU A 76 -2.36 -3.63 8.39
N LYS A 77 -3.61 -3.61 7.93
CA LYS A 77 -4.36 -4.84 7.60
C LYS A 77 -3.70 -5.63 6.47
N ARG A 78 -3.16 -4.96 5.45
CA ARG A 78 -2.43 -5.61 4.35
C ARG A 78 -1.13 -6.25 4.83
N LEU A 79 -0.39 -5.55 5.70
CA LEU A 79 0.82 -6.06 6.32
C LEU A 79 0.53 -7.30 7.17
N ALA A 80 -0.50 -7.23 8.03
CA ALA A 80 -0.92 -8.37 8.86
C ALA A 80 -1.40 -9.58 8.02
N GLU A 81 -2.09 -9.35 6.91
CA GLU A 81 -2.51 -10.38 5.96
C GLU A 81 -1.29 -11.12 5.38
N LEU A 82 -0.26 -10.38 4.93
CA LEU A 82 0.98 -10.96 4.41
C LEU A 82 1.76 -11.73 5.48
N GLU A 83 1.93 -11.17 6.67
CA GLU A 83 2.60 -11.86 7.78
C GLU A 83 1.93 -13.18 8.13
N GLN A 84 0.60 -13.20 8.15
CA GLN A 84 -0.16 -14.42 8.44
C GLN A 84 0.09 -15.48 7.36
N MET A 85 0.04 -15.11 6.07
CA MET A 85 0.31 -16.02 4.97
C MET A 85 1.74 -16.58 5.03
N ILE A 86 2.73 -15.73 5.33
CA ILE A 86 4.14 -16.15 5.44
C ILE A 86 4.35 -17.09 6.63
N ARG A 87 3.62 -16.91 7.73
CA ARG A 87 3.65 -17.85 8.87
C ARG A 87 3.03 -19.19 8.53
N GLU A 88 1.91 -19.18 7.81
CA GLU A 88 1.20 -20.41 7.42
C GLU A 88 1.94 -21.19 6.32
N GLU A 89 2.54 -20.50 5.37
CA GLU A 89 3.27 -21.09 4.24
C GLU A 89 4.63 -20.40 4.03
N PRO A 90 5.65 -20.75 4.81
CA PRO A 90 6.98 -20.15 4.67
C PRO A 90 7.62 -20.49 3.34
N GLY A 91 8.32 -19.53 2.75
CA GLY A 91 9.08 -19.71 1.51
C GLY A 91 8.33 -19.39 0.24
N LEU A 92 7.10 -18.91 0.32
CA LEU A 92 6.39 -18.36 -0.85
C LEU A 92 7.12 -17.14 -1.41
N ASN A 93 7.08 -16.99 -2.74
CA ASN A 93 7.59 -15.79 -3.41
C ASN A 93 6.52 -14.69 -3.47
N GLY A 94 6.93 -13.47 -3.86
CA GLY A 94 6.04 -12.31 -3.88
C GLY A 94 4.85 -12.44 -4.84
N TYR A 95 4.99 -13.19 -5.93
CA TYR A 95 3.89 -13.42 -6.88
C TYR A 95 2.84 -14.39 -6.32
N GLU A 96 3.28 -15.44 -5.64
CA GLU A 96 2.40 -16.39 -4.96
C GLU A 96 1.64 -15.71 -3.83
N LEU A 97 2.33 -14.90 -3.01
CA LEU A 97 1.72 -14.11 -1.95
C LEU A 97 0.69 -13.13 -2.51
N ALA A 98 1.03 -12.36 -3.57
CA ALA A 98 0.08 -11.48 -4.24
C ALA A 98 -1.17 -12.20 -4.72
N GLY A 99 -1.01 -13.42 -5.25
CA GLY A 99 -2.12 -14.25 -5.72
C GLY A 99 -3.07 -14.73 -4.62
N LYS A 100 -2.56 -14.84 -3.37
CA LYS A 100 -3.33 -15.26 -2.20
C LYS A 100 -3.99 -14.10 -1.47
N MET A 101 -3.49 -12.86 -1.60
CA MET A 101 -4.05 -11.67 -0.98
C MET A 101 -5.48 -11.37 -1.49
N ARG A 102 -6.26 -10.71 -0.65
CA ARG A 102 -7.65 -10.30 -1.01
C ARG A 102 -7.64 -9.00 -1.79
N TRP A 103 -8.17 -9.03 -3.01
CA TRP A 103 -8.30 -7.86 -3.88
C TRP A 103 -9.75 -7.50 -4.12
N LYS A 104 -10.08 -6.21 -4.13
CA LYS A 104 -11.43 -5.71 -4.49
C LYS A 104 -11.58 -5.64 -6.02
N ILE A 105 -11.41 -6.77 -6.69
CA ILE A 105 -11.50 -6.88 -8.14
C ILE A 105 -12.60 -7.90 -8.48
N ARG A 106 -13.37 -7.63 -9.53
CA ARG A 106 -14.36 -8.56 -10.06
C ARG A 106 -13.63 -9.65 -10.88
N SER A 107 -13.10 -10.63 -10.20
CA SER A 107 -12.44 -11.80 -10.79
C SER A 107 -12.71 -13.01 -9.92
N THR A 108 -12.80 -14.19 -10.55
CA THR A 108 -13.05 -15.44 -9.86
C THR A 108 -11.79 -16.08 -9.31
N SER A 109 -10.64 -15.76 -9.89
CA SER A 109 -9.34 -16.29 -9.48
C SER A 109 -8.20 -15.34 -9.86
N TRP A 110 -7.03 -15.58 -9.29
CA TRP A 110 -5.81 -14.84 -9.65
C TRP A 110 -5.43 -15.01 -11.13
N SER A 111 -5.66 -16.19 -11.72
CA SER A 111 -5.39 -16.42 -13.14
C SER A 111 -6.21 -15.50 -14.04
N ASP A 112 -7.43 -15.18 -13.63
CA ASP A 112 -8.40 -14.42 -14.44
C ASP A 112 -8.25 -12.90 -14.28
N PHE A 113 -7.33 -12.43 -13.42
CA PHE A 113 -7.08 -11.00 -13.30
C PHE A 113 -6.63 -10.41 -14.63
N PRO A 114 -7.22 -9.28 -15.06
CA PRO A 114 -6.68 -8.51 -16.18
C PRO A 114 -5.19 -8.21 -15.97
N PRO A 115 -4.33 -8.31 -16.99
CA PRO A 115 -2.88 -8.15 -16.84
C PRO A 115 -2.47 -6.86 -16.11
N ALA A 116 -3.10 -5.73 -16.41
CA ALA A 116 -2.83 -4.47 -15.74
C ALA A 116 -3.16 -4.51 -14.24
N GLN A 117 -4.30 -5.12 -13.86
CA GLN A 117 -4.70 -5.26 -12.47
C GLN A 117 -3.76 -6.21 -11.71
N LYS A 118 -3.31 -7.28 -12.36
CA LYS A 118 -2.33 -8.21 -11.80
C LYS A 118 -0.99 -7.50 -11.54
N TRP A 119 -0.56 -6.65 -12.46
CA TRP A 119 0.65 -5.85 -12.31
C TRP A 119 0.57 -4.88 -11.12
N PHE A 120 -0.55 -4.16 -10.97
CA PHE A 120 -0.78 -3.27 -9.83
C PHE A 120 -0.81 -4.04 -8.51
N ALA A 121 -1.56 -5.15 -8.46
CA ALA A 121 -1.67 -5.99 -7.26
C ALA A 121 -0.31 -6.58 -6.85
N TYR A 122 0.48 -7.06 -7.80
CA TYR A 122 1.82 -7.58 -7.55
C TYR A 122 2.77 -6.48 -7.05
N GLY A 123 2.76 -5.32 -7.68
CA GLY A 123 3.58 -4.17 -7.26
C GLY A 123 3.23 -3.70 -5.85
N GLU A 124 1.95 -3.67 -5.49
CA GLU A 124 1.49 -3.34 -4.14
C GLU A 124 1.94 -4.40 -3.12
N ALA A 125 1.81 -5.69 -3.44
CA ALA A 125 2.28 -6.76 -2.57
C ALA A 125 3.79 -6.64 -2.31
N LEU A 126 4.60 -6.38 -3.34
CA LEU A 126 6.04 -6.19 -3.20
C LEU A 126 6.40 -4.99 -2.33
N ALA A 127 5.70 -3.87 -2.45
CA ALA A 127 5.93 -2.70 -1.60
C ALA A 127 5.66 -3.00 -0.12
N HIS A 128 4.60 -3.77 0.18
CA HIS A 128 4.30 -4.21 1.55
C HIS A 128 5.31 -5.25 2.06
N LEU A 129 5.80 -6.15 1.20
CA LEU A 129 6.84 -7.12 1.55
C LEU A 129 8.17 -6.42 1.84
N ASP A 130 8.57 -5.42 1.05
CA ASP A 130 9.76 -4.62 1.34
C ASP A 130 9.65 -3.88 2.68
N TYR A 131 8.47 -3.32 2.98
CA TYR A 131 8.20 -2.73 4.29
C TYR A 131 8.43 -3.75 5.41
N LEU A 132 7.82 -4.94 5.33
CA LEU A 132 7.97 -5.98 6.35
C LEU A 132 9.43 -6.40 6.54
N VAL A 133 10.18 -6.54 5.46
CA VAL A 133 11.63 -6.88 5.51
C VAL A 133 12.44 -5.75 6.13
N ASN A 134 12.22 -4.49 5.71
CA ASN A 134 12.98 -3.35 6.20
C ASN A 134 12.70 -3.05 7.68
N HIS A 135 11.53 -3.46 8.20
CA HIS A 135 11.16 -3.31 9.61
C HIS A 135 11.41 -4.57 10.45
N GLY A 136 12.10 -5.60 9.90
CA GLY A 136 12.44 -6.82 10.62
C GLY A 136 11.22 -7.68 11.02
N ARG A 137 10.08 -7.54 10.34
CA ARG A 137 8.86 -8.31 10.60
C ARG A 137 8.85 -9.65 9.85
N VAL A 138 9.57 -9.72 8.72
CA VAL A 138 9.80 -10.95 7.95
C VAL A 138 11.22 -10.95 7.38
N ARG A 139 11.73 -12.14 7.08
CA ARG A 139 13.04 -12.36 6.46
C ARG A 139 12.87 -12.73 4.98
N ARG A 140 13.73 -12.17 4.13
CA ARG A 140 13.78 -12.48 2.69
C ARG A 140 15.06 -13.25 2.38
N GLU A 141 14.93 -14.36 1.66
CA GLU A 141 16.03 -15.13 1.07
C GLU A 141 15.88 -15.16 -0.46
N VAL A 142 17.00 -15.23 -1.17
CA VAL A 142 16.99 -15.43 -2.63
C VAL A 142 17.30 -16.89 -2.91
N LYS A 143 16.38 -17.59 -3.59
CA LYS A 143 16.52 -18.98 -4.05
C LYS A 143 16.25 -19.03 -5.55
N ASP A 144 17.18 -19.55 -6.32
CA ASP A 144 17.06 -19.68 -7.78
C ASP A 144 16.66 -18.37 -8.50
N GLY A 145 17.18 -17.22 -7.99
CA GLY A 145 16.89 -15.89 -8.53
C GLY A 145 15.54 -15.30 -8.11
N LEU A 146 14.74 -15.99 -7.30
CA LEU A 146 13.48 -15.52 -6.76
C LEU A 146 13.59 -15.23 -5.26
N SER A 147 12.91 -14.16 -4.82
CA SER A 147 12.79 -13.84 -3.39
C SER A 147 11.74 -14.73 -2.74
N ALA A 148 12.12 -15.40 -1.66
CA ALA A 148 11.25 -16.20 -0.80
C ALA A 148 11.18 -15.55 0.59
N TYR A 149 10.00 -15.57 1.23
CA TYR A 149 9.75 -14.86 2.49
C TYR A 149 9.46 -15.82 3.64
N TYR A 150 9.97 -15.49 4.83
CA TYR A 150 9.89 -16.30 6.03
C TYR A 150 9.54 -15.43 7.23
N ALA A 151 8.72 -15.93 8.14
CA ALA A 151 8.51 -15.28 9.43
C ALA A 151 9.83 -15.29 10.23
N ASP A 152 10.14 -14.18 10.92
CA ASP A 152 11.15 -14.21 11.97
C ASP A 152 10.56 -14.94 13.19
N ILE A 153 11.36 -15.87 13.75
CA ILE A 153 10.97 -16.71 14.89
C ILE A 153 11.13 -15.91 16.19
#